data_20a29f21be56b82b0251a5eb5ad8a88f
#
_entry.id   20a29f21be56b82b0251a5eb5ad8a88f
#
_cell.length_a   1.000
_cell.length_b   1.000
_cell.length_c   1.000
_cell.angle_alpha   90.00
_cell.angle_beta   90.00
_cell.angle_gamma   90.00
#
_symmetry.space_group_name_H-M   'P 1'
#
loop_
_entity.id
_entity.type
_entity.pdbx_description
1 polymer ?
#
loop_
_entity_poly.entity_id
_entity_poly.type
_entity_poly.pdbx_seq_one_letter_code
_entity_poly.pdbx_strand_id
1 'polypeptide(L)'
;RRGILYRVADELGATKIALGHHRDDILATLFLNLFFAAKLKAMPPKLVSDDGRHIVIRPLAYCREKDLIEWAQVREFPIIPCNLCGSQDNLQRQKIREMMEDWDRRYPGRTESVLTAMQNIVPSHLADNTKFDFRSLTLDSAVDEGDVAFDQPKMPLNIGVPIAVAANLGTTP
;
A
#
# COMPACT_ATOMS: atom_id res chain seq x y z
N ARG A 1 8.28 -1.67 20.99
CA ARG A 1 7.25 -0.60 20.80
C ARG A 1 5.83 -1.16 20.70
N ARG A 2 5.56 -2.24 19.93
CA ARG A 2 4.21 -2.82 19.78
C ARG A 2 3.65 -3.34 21.11
N GLY A 3 4.45 -4.09 21.90
CA GLY A 3 4.01 -4.63 23.20
C GLY A 3 3.56 -3.56 24.20
N ILE A 4 4.16 -2.35 24.16
CA ILE A 4 3.72 -1.23 25.00
C ILE A 4 2.32 -0.76 24.58
N LEU A 5 2.08 -0.63 23.26
CA LEU A 5 0.77 -0.21 22.76
C LEU A 5 -0.32 -1.23 23.12
N TYR A 6 -0.04 -2.53 23.03
CA TYR A 6 -1.00 -3.58 23.38
C TYR A 6 -1.31 -3.54 24.88
N ARG A 7 -0.28 -3.41 25.73
CA ARG A 7 -0.49 -3.28 27.17
C ARG A 7 -1.36 -2.07 27.52
N VAL A 8 -1.05 -0.91 26.97
CA VAL A 8 -1.85 0.31 27.20
C VAL A 8 -3.28 0.15 26.68
N ALA A 9 -3.46 -0.51 25.54
CA ALA A 9 -4.78 -0.81 25.01
C ALA A 9 -5.58 -1.72 25.95
N ASP A 10 -4.95 -2.75 26.52
CA ASP A 10 -5.57 -3.61 27.54
C ASP A 10 -5.95 -2.81 28.79
N GLU A 11 -5.04 -2.01 29.34
CA GLU A 11 -5.26 -1.18 30.51
C GLU A 11 -6.44 -0.20 30.34
N LEU A 12 -6.64 0.29 29.12
CA LEU A 12 -7.72 1.21 28.77
C LEU A 12 -9.01 0.51 28.28
N GLY A 13 -9.02 -0.81 28.21
CA GLY A 13 -10.16 -1.57 27.67
C GLY A 13 -10.43 -1.28 26.18
N ALA A 14 -9.41 -0.84 25.43
CA ALA A 14 -9.56 -0.51 24.03
C ALA A 14 -9.62 -1.77 23.16
N THR A 15 -10.60 -1.86 22.28
CA THR A 15 -10.74 -2.97 21.33
C THR A 15 -10.02 -2.73 20.00
N LYS A 16 -9.63 -1.48 19.72
CA LYS A 16 -8.99 -1.07 18.48
C LYS A 16 -7.78 -0.18 18.75
N ILE A 17 -6.75 -0.35 17.93
CA ILE A 17 -5.53 0.46 17.93
C ILE A 17 -5.42 1.15 16.57
N ALA A 18 -5.53 2.48 16.53
CA ALA A 18 -5.36 3.27 15.32
C ALA A 18 -3.88 3.66 15.17
N LEU A 19 -3.29 3.35 14.01
CA LEU A 19 -1.91 3.72 13.66
C LEU A 19 -1.90 4.74 12.52
N GLY A 20 -1.01 5.72 12.61
CA GLY A 20 -0.88 6.81 11.64
C GLY A 20 -0.18 6.44 10.32
N HIS A 21 -0.01 5.15 10.01
CA HIS A 21 0.58 4.75 8.74
C HIS A 21 -0.29 5.20 7.56
N HIS A 22 0.34 5.80 6.58
CA HIS A 22 -0.30 6.33 5.38
C HIS A 22 0.11 5.52 4.12
N ARG A 23 -0.42 5.90 2.95
CA ARG A 23 -0.20 5.21 1.67
C ARG A 23 1.28 4.93 1.40
N ASP A 24 2.12 5.94 1.55
CA ASP A 24 3.53 5.84 1.19
C ASP A 24 4.30 4.93 2.15
N ASP A 25 3.91 4.82 3.42
CA ASP A 25 4.43 3.82 4.36
C ASP A 25 4.08 2.38 3.94
N ILE A 26 2.86 2.20 3.44
CA ILE A 26 2.37 0.89 2.96
C ILE A 26 3.16 0.47 1.73
N LEU A 27 3.34 1.37 0.77
CA LEU A 27 4.13 1.13 -0.44
C LEU A 27 5.61 0.91 -0.11
N ALA A 28 6.20 1.73 0.76
CA ALA A 28 7.58 1.53 1.20
C ALA A 28 7.76 0.16 1.87
N THR A 29 6.79 -0.30 2.64
CA THR A 29 6.81 -1.63 3.25
C THR A 29 6.68 -2.74 2.22
N LEU A 30 5.86 -2.57 1.17
CA LEU A 30 5.80 -3.51 0.04
C LEU A 30 7.16 -3.65 -0.62
N PHE A 31 7.79 -2.54 -1.02
CA PHE A 31 9.07 -2.57 -1.73
C PHE A 31 10.21 -3.09 -0.86
N LEU A 32 10.22 -2.78 0.43
CA LEU A 32 11.20 -3.36 1.36
C LEU A 32 11.06 -4.89 1.44
N ASN A 33 9.83 -5.40 1.53
CA ASN A 33 9.60 -6.84 1.54
C ASN A 33 9.94 -7.48 0.19
N LEU A 34 9.60 -6.83 -0.92
CA LEU A 34 9.85 -7.32 -2.27
C LEU A 34 11.35 -7.43 -2.55
N PHE A 35 12.13 -6.37 -2.23
CA PHE A 35 13.54 -6.29 -2.61
C PHE A 35 14.49 -6.97 -1.61
N PHE A 36 14.14 -6.97 -0.32
CA PHE A 36 15.06 -7.44 0.71
C PHE A 36 14.57 -8.70 1.45
N ALA A 37 13.29 -9.04 1.37
CA ALA A 37 12.75 -10.23 2.02
C ALA A 37 12.14 -11.25 1.05
N ALA A 38 12.18 -11.01 -0.27
CA ALA A 38 11.58 -11.85 -1.31
C ALA A 38 10.11 -12.21 -1.00
N LYS A 39 9.32 -11.23 -0.57
CA LYS A 39 7.91 -11.42 -0.16
C LYS A 39 7.01 -10.34 -0.74
N LEU A 40 5.90 -10.75 -1.35
CA LEU A 40 4.78 -9.86 -1.68
C LEU A 40 3.95 -9.62 -0.40
N LYS A 41 4.38 -8.66 0.41
CA LYS A 41 3.76 -8.34 1.70
C LYS A 41 3.83 -6.85 1.97
N ALA A 42 2.72 -6.28 2.43
CA ALA A 42 2.63 -4.89 2.89
C ALA A 42 1.86 -4.80 4.21
N MET A 43 1.34 -3.63 4.53
CA MET A 43 0.50 -3.41 5.70
C MET A 43 -0.96 -3.21 5.24
N PRO A 44 -1.89 -4.10 5.57
CA PRO A 44 -3.30 -3.89 5.22
C PRO A 44 -3.91 -2.76 6.06
N PRO A 45 -4.99 -2.11 5.58
CA PRO A 45 -5.69 -1.05 6.32
C PRO A 45 -6.25 -1.51 7.67
N LYS A 46 -6.55 -2.79 7.79
CA LYS A 46 -7.08 -3.41 9.00
C LYS A 46 -6.57 -4.84 9.14
N LEU A 47 -6.19 -5.22 10.35
CA LEU A 47 -5.83 -6.61 10.69
C LEU A 47 -6.02 -6.85 12.19
N VAL A 48 -6.06 -8.13 12.58
CA VAL A 48 -5.99 -8.53 13.99
C VAL A 48 -4.54 -8.39 14.48
N SER A 49 -4.34 -7.94 15.71
CA SER A 49 -3.02 -7.84 16.32
C SER A 49 -2.35 -9.21 16.46
N ASP A 50 -1.01 -9.21 16.58
CA ASP A 50 -0.23 -10.45 16.66
C ASP A 50 -0.62 -11.35 17.85
N ASP A 51 -1.19 -10.76 18.91
CA ASP A 51 -1.70 -11.45 20.11
C ASP A 51 -3.19 -11.83 20.04
N GLY A 52 -3.85 -11.48 18.93
CA GLY A 52 -5.26 -11.81 18.68
C GLY A 52 -6.29 -10.97 19.46
N ARG A 53 -5.86 -10.03 20.32
CA ARG A 53 -6.75 -9.34 21.26
C ARG A 53 -7.31 -8.02 20.76
N HIS A 54 -6.66 -7.40 19.79
CA HIS A 54 -7.02 -6.06 19.30
C HIS A 54 -7.19 -6.04 17.78
N ILE A 55 -7.97 -5.09 17.29
CA ILE A 55 -8.02 -4.75 15.87
C ILE A 55 -7.10 -3.56 15.62
N VAL A 56 -6.07 -3.76 14.81
CA VAL A 56 -5.22 -2.67 14.32
C VAL A 56 -5.84 -2.07 13.08
N ILE A 57 -6.05 -0.76 13.06
CA ILE A 57 -6.56 -0.01 11.91
C ILE A 57 -5.58 1.07 11.47
N ARG A 58 -5.60 1.43 10.19
CA ARG A 58 -4.78 2.50 9.59
C ARG A 58 -5.70 3.46 8.84
N PRO A 59 -6.30 4.44 9.53
CA PRO A 59 -7.27 5.35 8.92
C PRO A 59 -6.72 6.13 7.73
N LEU A 60 -5.39 6.38 7.72
CA LEU A 60 -4.70 7.14 6.68
C LEU A 60 -4.13 6.26 5.54
N ALA A 61 -4.51 4.97 5.47
CA ALA A 61 -3.93 3.99 4.54
C ALA A 61 -3.96 4.42 3.05
N TYR A 62 -4.90 5.26 2.67
CA TYR A 62 -5.09 5.76 1.29
C TYR A 62 -4.66 7.22 1.10
N CYS A 63 -4.22 7.90 2.16
CA CYS A 63 -3.76 9.28 2.09
C CYS A 63 -2.30 9.33 1.65
N ARG A 64 -1.95 10.24 0.74
CA ARG A 64 -0.56 10.50 0.35
C ARG A 64 0.16 11.27 1.45
N GLU A 65 1.43 10.97 1.69
CA GLU A 65 2.24 11.68 2.70
C GLU A 65 2.27 13.19 2.44
N LYS A 66 2.43 13.59 1.19
CA LYS A 66 2.48 15.02 0.82
C LYS A 66 1.19 15.77 1.19
N ASP A 67 0.02 15.16 1.00
CA ASP A 67 -1.26 15.79 1.32
C ASP A 67 -1.42 15.93 2.84
N LEU A 68 -0.91 14.97 3.61
CA LEU A 68 -0.89 15.02 5.06
C LEU A 68 0.06 16.09 5.57
N ILE A 69 1.23 16.27 4.95
CA ILE A 69 2.18 17.34 5.28
C ILE A 69 1.55 18.71 5.03
N GLU A 70 0.97 18.91 3.83
CA GLU A 70 0.30 20.16 3.48
C GLU A 70 -0.84 20.49 4.47
N TRP A 71 -1.68 19.49 4.76
CA TRP A 71 -2.76 19.67 5.72
C TRP A 71 -2.25 20.00 7.13
N ALA A 72 -1.19 19.33 7.59
CA ALA A 72 -0.59 19.58 8.88
C ALA A 72 -0.01 21.01 8.99
N GLN A 73 0.58 21.54 7.90
CA GLN A 73 1.07 22.90 7.82
C GLN A 73 -0.08 23.92 7.90
N VAL A 74 -1.15 23.71 7.11
CA VAL A 74 -2.33 24.60 7.12
C VAL A 74 -3.01 24.64 8.51
N ARG A 75 -2.95 23.52 9.24
CA ARG A 75 -3.53 23.39 10.59
C ARG A 75 -2.57 23.73 11.71
N GLU A 76 -1.33 24.08 11.39
CA GLU A 76 -0.28 24.45 12.36
C GLU A 76 -0.11 23.39 13.47
N PHE A 77 -0.16 22.08 13.08
CA PHE A 77 0.03 21.01 14.06
C PHE A 77 1.42 21.07 14.70
N PRO A 78 1.52 20.92 16.02
CA PRO A 78 2.80 20.93 16.73
C PRO A 78 3.56 19.61 16.45
N ILE A 79 4.20 19.51 15.25
CA ILE A 79 4.96 18.33 14.87
C ILE A 79 6.34 18.40 15.50
N ILE A 80 6.66 17.39 16.31
CA ILE A 80 7.99 17.24 16.90
C ILE A 80 8.92 16.61 15.86
N PRO A 81 10.04 17.26 15.49
CA PRO A 81 11.02 16.70 14.59
C PRO A 81 11.57 15.37 15.13
N CYS A 82 11.53 14.30 14.33
CA CYS A 82 12.08 13.01 14.72
C CYS A 82 13.56 12.92 14.34
N ASN A 83 14.45 13.20 15.27
CA ASN A 83 15.90 13.11 15.10
C ASN A 83 16.48 11.76 15.61
N LEU A 84 15.64 10.78 15.98
CA LEU A 84 16.02 9.62 16.79
C LEU A 84 16.28 8.34 15.98
N CYS A 85 16.18 8.34 14.66
CA CYS A 85 16.18 7.12 13.87
C CYS A 85 17.43 6.98 12.98
N GLY A 86 18.56 6.57 13.57
CA GLY A 86 19.82 6.26 12.88
C GLY A 86 20.05 4.76 12.57
N SER A 87 19.02 3.94 12.42
CA SER A 87 19.19 2.51 12.12
C SER A 87 19.32 2.23 10.61
N GLN A 88 20.02 1.14 10.22
CA GLN A 88 20.17 0.72 8.82
C GLN A 88 18.81 0.50 8.11
N ASP A 89 17.80 0.02 8.82
CA ASP A 89 16.44 -0.15 8.30
C ASP A 89 15.85 1.20 7.82
N ASN A 90 16.19 2.29 8.49
CA ASN A 90 15.76 3.62 8.09
C ASN A 90 16.44 4.09 6.81
N LEU A 91 17.72 3.72 6.59
CA LEU A 91 18.45 4.06 5.37
C LEU A 91 17.83 3.38 4.13
N GLN A 92 17.44 2.10 4.24
CA GLN A 92 16.78 1.38 3.16
C GLN A 92 15.38 1.95 2.89
N ARG A 93 14.63 2.27 3.95
CA ARG A 93 13.32 2.91 3.83
C ARG A 93 13.42 4.28 3.17
N GLN A 94 14.42 5.07 3.51
CA GLN A 94 14.68 6.35 2.85
C GLN A 94 14.96 6.19 1.36
N LYS A 95 15.85 5.25 0.97
CA LYS A 95 16.12 4.96 -0.45
C LYS A 95 14.87 4.54 -1.22
N ILE A 96 13.99 3.74 -0.61
CA ILE A 96 12.71 3.37 -1.21
C ILE A 96 11.81 4.60 -1.39
N ARG A 97 11.75 5.50 -0.42
CA ARG A 97 10.98 6.74 -0.54
C ARG A 97 11.51 7.63 -1.66
N GLU A 98 12.82 7.84 -1.72
CA GLU A 98 13.48 8.59 -2.81
C GLU A 98 13.16 7.98 -4.19
N MET A 99 13.18 6.66 -4.31
CA MET A 99 12.80 5.95 -5.53
C MET A 99 11.32 6.22 -5.88
N MET A 100 10.40 6.15 -4.92
CA MET A 100 8.97 6.40 -5.15
C MET A 100 8.73 7.86 -5.57
N GLU A 101 9.39 8.81 -4.94
CA GLU A 101 9.33 10.24 -5.29
C GLU A 101 9.85 10.49 -6.71
N ASP A 102 10.97 9.84 -7.08
CA ASP A 102 11.51 9.91 -8.45
C ASP A 102 10.54 9.32 -9.46
N TRP A 103 9.87 8.21 -9.15
CA TRP A 103 8.84 7.64 -9.99
C TRP A 103 7.64 8.56 -10.16
N ASP A 104 7.13 9.15 -9.09
CA ASP A 104 5.99 10.08 -9.17
C ASP A 104 6.33 11.33 -9.97
N ARG A 105 7.60 11.79 -9.94
CA ARG A 105 8.08 12.92 -10.73
C ARG A 105 8.18 12.59 -12.22
N ARG A 106 8.79 11.43 -12.56
CA ARG A 106 9.01 11.03 -13.96
C ARG A 106 7.75 10.43 -14.60
N TYR A 107 6.96 9.75 -13.81
CA TYR A 107 5.80 8.99 -14.25
C TYR A 107 4.64 9.20 -13.30
N PRO A 108 3.95 10.34 -13.36
CA PRO A 108 2.86 10.66 -12.46
C PRO A 108 1.79 9.55 -12.39
N GLY A 109 1.36 9.19 -11.18
CA GLY A 109 0.38 8.14 -10.95
C GLY A 109 0.94 6.71 -10.82
N ARG A 110 2.26 6.51 -10.98
CA ARG A 110 2.85 5.16 -10.90
C ARG A 110 2.72 4.54 -9.50
N THR A 111 2.93 5.31 -8.46
CA THR A 111 2.75 4.82 -7.07
C THR A 111 1.29 4.50 -6.79
N GLU A 112 0.36 5.24 -7.37
CA GLU A 112 -1.08 4.95 -7.30
C GLU A 112 -1.42 3.63 -8.00
N SER A 113 -0.84 3.41 -9.17
CA SER A 113 -1.01 2.13 -9.89
C SER A 113 -0.50 0.94 -9.08
N VAL A 114 0.61 1.08 -8.36
CA VAL A 114 1.12 0.01 -7.47
C VAL A 114 0.15 -0.25 -6.32
N LEU A 115 -0.40 0.79 -5.69
CA LEU A 115 -1.41 0.61 -4.64
C LEU A 115 -2.65 -0.11 -5.17
N THR A 116 -3.11 0.27 -6.35
CA THR A 116 -4.26 -0.36 -7.02
C THR A 116 -3.97 -1.82 -7.35
N ALA A 117 -2.78 -2.13 -7.87
CA ALA A 117 -2.36 -3.51 -8.17
C ALA A 117 -2.38 -4.42 -6.92
N MET A 118 -2.03 -3.87 -5.75
CA MET A 118 -2.12 -4.62 -4.48
C MET A 118 -3.56 -5.02 -4.11
N GLN A 119 -4.56 -4.37 -4.68
CA GLN A 119 -5.99 -4.65 -4.47
C GLN A 119 -6.57 -5.54 -5.58
N ASN A 120 -5.80 -5.80 -6.64
CA ASN A 120 -6.18 -6.56 -7.81
C ASN A 120 -5.17 -7.68 -8.07
N ILE A 121 -5.14 -8.65 -7.17
CA ILE A 121 -4.23 -9.79 -7.28
C ILE A 121 -4.92 -10.90 -8.06
N VAL A 122 -4.24 -11.44 -9.07
CA VAL A 122 -4.67 -12.61 -9.84
C VAL A 122 -3.78 -13.80 -9.44
N PRO A 123 -4.21 -14.65 -8.50
CA PRO A 123 -3.38 -15.72 -7.96
C PRO A 123 -2.89 -16.71 -9.01
N SER A 124 -3.70 -17.03 -10.00
CA SER A 124 -3.37 -17.93 -11.12
C SER A 124 -2.19 -17.46 -11.98
N HIS A 125 -1.89 -16.15 -11.95
CA HIS A 125 -0.77 -15.54 -12.67
C HIS A 125 0.45 -15.26 -11.78
N LEU A 126 0.46 -15.82 -10.58
CA LEU A 126 1.60 -15.77 -9.66
C LEU A 126 2.20 -17.17 -9.49
N ALA A 127 3.51 -17.23 -9.21
CA ALA A 127 4.25 -18.47 -9.05
C ALA A 127 4.10 -19.11 -7.64
N ASP A 128 3.03 -18.80 -6.92
CA ASP A 128 2.75 -19.36 -5.58
C ASP A 128 1.77 -20.53 -5.69
N ASN A 129 2.32 -21.76 -5.71
CA ASN A 129 1.53 -22.99 -5.80
C ASN A 129 0.56 -23.21 -4.60
N THR A 130 0.72 -22.48 -3.50
CA THR A 130 -0.22 -22.54 -2.36
C THR A 130 -1.48 -21.70 -2.60
N LYS A 131 -1.45 -20.80 -3.56
CA LYS A 131 -2.55 -19.92 -3.95
C LYS A 131 -3.26 -20.40 -5.20
N PHE A 132 -2.50 -21.02 -6.11
CA PHE A 132 -3.00 -21.61 -7.33
C PHE A 132 -2.13 -22.81 -7.68
N ASP A 133 -2.72 -24.01 -7.72
CA ASP A 133 -1.99 -25.25 -7.98
C ASP A 133 -1.76 -25.49 -9.47
N PHE A 134 -0.86 -24.69 -10.06
CA PHE A 134 -0.47 -24.79 -11.46
C PHE A 134 0.24 -26.11 -11.81
N ARG A 135 0.69 -26.91 -10.81
CA ARG A 135 1.38 -28.17 -11.04
C ARG A 135 0.43 -29.34 -11.34
N SER A 136 -0.80 -29.25 -10.85
CA SER A 136 -1.84 -30.28 -11.06
C SER A 136 -2.73 -30.01 -12.26
N LEU A 137 -2.50 -28.95 -13.04
CA LEU A 137 -3.31 -28.59 -14.19
C LEU A 137 -3.26 -29.68 -15.28
N THR A 138 -4.42 -29.99 -15.83
CA THR A 138 -4.62 -30.87 -17.00
C THR A 138 -5.41 -30.12 -18.06
N LEU A 139 -5.46 -30.68 -19.29
CA LEU A 139 -6.23 -30.07 -20.38
C LEU A 139 -7.74 -29.99 -20.11
N ASP A 140 -8.24 -30.81 -19.20
CA ASP A 140 -9.65 -30.78 -18.78
C ASP A 140 -9.92 -29.90 -17.59
N SER A 141 -8.90 -29.19 -17.07
CA SER A 141 -9.07 -28.26 -15.98
C SER A 141 -9.89 -27.05 -16.44
N ALA A 142 -10.81 -26.60 -15.58
CA ALA A 142 -11.59 -25.41 -15.85
C ALA A 142 -10.67 -24.19 -16.06
N VAL A 143 -11.02 -23.35 -17.02
CA VAL A 143 -10.33 -22.06 -17.23
C VAL A 143 -10.56 -21.19 -16.01
N ASP A 144 -9.48 -20.65 -15.45
CA ASP A 144 -9.58 -19.69 -14.36
C ASP A 144 -10.17 -18.37 -14.91
N GLU A 145 -11.26 -17.89 -14.29
CA GLU A 145 -11.89 -16.61 -14.67
C GLU A 145 -10.94 -15.40 -14.54
N GLY A 146 -9.84 -15.55 -13.77
CA GLY A 146 -8.76 -14.57 -13.70
C GLY A 146 -7.85 -14.53 -14.91
N ASP A 147 -7.98 -15.51 -15.84
CA ASP A 147 -7.14 -15.68 -17.04
C ASP A 147 -7.70 -14.98 -18.28
N VAL A 148 -8.68 -14.11 -18.13
CA VAL A 148 -9.07 -13.26 -19.25
C VAL A 148 -7.96 -12.22 -19.42
N ALA A 149 -6.91 -12.64 -20.14
CA ALA A 149 -5.79 -11.80 -20.49
C ALA A 149 -6.34 -10.49 -21.09
N PHE A 150 -5.97 -9.37 -20.51
CA PHE A 150 -6.46 -8.05 -20.93
C PHE A 150 -7.95 -7.80 -20.64
N ASP A 151 -8.45 -8.32 -19.54
CA ASP A 151 -9.72 -7.88 -19.00
C ASP A 151 -9.80 -6.35 -19.03
N GLN A 152 -10.93 -5.86 -19.54
CA GLN A 152 -11.21 -4.45 -19.45
C GLN A 152 -11.03 -4.02 -17.99
N PRO A 153 -10.29 -2.93 -17.73
CA PRO A 153 -10.03 -2.51 -16.36
C PRO A 153 -11.38 -2.40 -15.66
N LYS A 154 -11.60 -3.25 -14.65
CA LYS A 154 -12.71 -3.06 -13.73
C LYS A 154 -12.59 -1.63 -13.26
N MET A 155 -13.60 -0.81 -13.56
CA MET A 155 -13.62 0.60 -13.24
C MET A 155 -12.89 0.83 -11.93
N PRO A 156 -11.94 1.77 -11.86
CA PRO A 156 -11.25 2.04 -10.62
C PRO A 156 -12.32 2.31 -9.56
N LEU A 157 -12.19 1.63 -8.44
CA LEU A 157 -12.95 1.97 -7.25
C LEU A 157 -12.85 3.48 -7.10
N ASN A 158 -13.99 4.13 -7.07
CA ASN A 158 -14.15 5.58 -7.08
C ASN A 158 -13.52 6.18 -5.80
N ILE A 159 -12.19 6.17 -5.76
CA ILE A 159 -11.41 6.90 -4.78
C ILE A 159 -11.36 8.30 -5.33
N GLY A 160 -12.27 9.15 -4.87
CA GLY A 160 -12.63 10.49 -5.29
C GLY A 160 -11.54 11.48 -5.71
N VAL A 161 -10.74 11.10 -6.71
CA VAL A 161 -9.82 12.01 -7.38
C VAL A 161 -10.10 11.88 -8.88
N PRO A 162 -10.64 12.89 -9.54
CA PRO A 162 -10.82 12.87 -10.99
C PRO A 162 -9.45 12.83 -11.64
N ILE A 163 -9.13 11.72 -12.32
CA ILE A 163 -8.03 11.68 -13.26
C ILE A 163 -8.44 12.54 -14.45
N ALA A 164 -7.93 13.77 -14.51
CA ALA A 164 -8.06 14.60 -15.70
C ALA A 164 -7.21 13.98 -16.82
N VAL A 165 -7.84 13.20 -17.68
CA VAL A 165 -7.25 12.82 -18.96
C VAL A 165 -7.29 14.06 -19.85
N ALA A 166 -6.16 14.72 -19.99
CA ALA A 166 -6.02 15.78 -21.00
C ALA A 166 -6.09 15.13 -22.39
N ALA A 167 -7.26 15.14 -22.99
CA ALA A 167 -7.43 14.83 -24.39
C ALA A 167 -6.88 16.02 -25.20
N ASN A 168 -5.65 15.90 -25.69
CA ASN A 168 -5.13 16.77 -26.74
C ASN A 168 -5.83 16.43 -28.05
N LEU A 169 -6.97 17.05 -28.31
CA LEU A 169 -7.53 17.17 -29.65
C LEU A 169 -6.82 18.33 -30.37
N GLY A 170 -5.74 18.00 -31.05
CA GLY A 170 -5.16 18.89 -32.03
C GLY A 170 -6.11 19.04 -33.22
N THR A 171 -6.78 20.17 -33.31
CA THR A 171 -7.35 20.66 -34.57
C THR A 171 -6.32 21.51 -35.22
N THR A 172 -5.82 21.06 -36.35
CA THR A 172 -5.14 21.91 -37.34
C THR A 172 -6.13 22.27 -38.47
N PRO A 173 -6.10 23.50 -38.96
CA PRO A 173 -6.89 23.96 -40.07
C PRO A 173 -6.46 23.38 -41.42
#